data_508b409aa56880832feb89f6240c04c4
#
_entry.id   508b409aa56880832feb89f6240c04c4
#
_cell.length_a   1.000
_cell.length_b   1.000
_cell.length_c   1.000
_cell.angle_alpha   90.00
_cell.angle_beta   90.00
_cell.angle_gamma   90.00
#
_symmetry.space_group_name_H-M   'P 1'
#
loop_
_entity.id
_entity.type
_entity.pdbx_description
1 polymer ?
#
loop_
_entity_poly.entity_id
_entity_poly.type
_entity_poly.pdbx_seq_one_letter_code
_entity_poly.pdbx_strand_id
1 'polypeptide(L)'
;MRTEIVEIYSDATNAAVLRHPGRHFPGVLVQGDSLYALCRQADEACEAARGVLDEDAYDELNALRNALWSYLTHYKVVLGEHEIPLPFSEC
;
A
#
# COMPACT_ATOMS: atom_id res chain seq x y z
N MET A 1 -7.52 -17.69 7.84
CA MET A 1 -7.92 -16.44 8.53
C MET A 1 -8.05 -16.71 10.01
N ARG A 2 -7.65 -15.77 10.82
CA ARG A 2 -7.86 -15.84 12.28
C ARG A 2 -8.36 -14.49 12.78
N THR A 3 -8.98 -14.49 13.94
CA THR A 3 -9.49 -13.27 14.58
C THR A 3 -8.64 -12.94 15.79
N GLU A 4 -8.18 -11.70 15.87
CA GLU A 4 -7.37 -11.19 16.96
C GLU A 4 -7.91 -9.83 17.40
N ILE A 5 -7.68 -9.48 18.68
CA ILE A 5 -8.01 -8.16 19.19
C ILE A 5 -6.83 -7.23 18.91
N VAL A 6 -7.12 -6.06 18.32
CA VAL A 6 -6.10 -5.04 18.04
C VAL A 6 -6.43 -3.77 18.82
N GLU A 7 -5.39 -3.01 19.16
CA GLU A 7 -5.56 -1.69 19.78
C GLU A 7 -5.72 -0.64 18.69
N ILE A 8 -6.83 0.08 18.70
CA ILE A 8 -7.10 1.15 17.73
C ILE A 8 -6.87 2.48 18.44
N TYR A 9 -5.88 3.23 17.96
CA TYR A 9 -5.55 4.54 18.54
C TYR A 9 -6.32 5.66 17.89
N SER A 10 -6.61 5.54 16.61
CA SER A 10 -7.41 6.52 15.87
C SER A 10 -7.98 5.88 14.60
N ASP A 11 -9.22 6.18 14.30
CA ASP A 11 -9.86 5.87 13.03
C ASP A 11 -10.53 7.11 12.43
N ALA A 12 -9.99 8.30 12.79
CA ALA A 12 -10.54 9.57 12.35
C ALA A 12 -10.33 9.84 10.85
N THR A 13 -9.37 9.15 10.22
CA THR A 13 -9.10 9.25 8.79
C THR A 13 -9.23 7.87 8.13
N ASN A 14 -9.10 7.84 6.80
CA ASN A 14 -9.10 6.57 6.06
C ASN A 14 -7.91 5.67 6.36
N ALA A 15 -6.86 6.22 7.00
CA ALA A 15 -5.70 5.46 7.44
C ALA A 15 -5.75 5.33 8.95
N ALA A 16 -6.34 4.24 9.44
CA ALA A 16 -6.47 4.01 10.88
C ALA A 16 -5.11 3.71 11.51
N VAL A 17 -4.89 4.24 12.71
CA VAL A 17 -3.68 3.94 13.48
C VAL A 17 -4.02 2.87 14.50
N LEU A 18 -3.36 1.73 14.41
CA LEU A 18 -3.63 0.58 15.26
C LEU A 18 -2.35 -0.22 15.50
N ARG A 19 -2.38 -1.11 16.50
CA ARG A 19 -1.27 -2.01 16.77
C ARG A 19 -1.73 -3.46 16.61
N HIS A 20 -1.08 -4.16 15.70
CA HIS A 20 -1.25 -5.59 15.55
C HIS A 20 -0.63 -6.30 16.77
N PRO A 21 -1.28 -7.32 17.36
CA PRO A 21 -0.79 -7.95 18.59
C PRO A 21 0.61 -8.55 18.48
N GLY A 22 1.03 -8.95 17.29
CA GLY A 22 2.37 -9.48 17.06
C GLY A 22 3.44 -8.42 16.79
N ARG A 23 3.08 -7.13 16.86
CA ARG A 23 4.02 -6.05 16.54
C ARG A 23 4.31 -5.20 17.77
N HIS A 24 5.54 -4.69 17.84
CA HIS A 24 5.97 -3.86 18.96
C HIS A 24 5.42 -2.44 18.85
N PHE A 25 5.41 -1.87 17.65
CA PHE A 25 4.96 -0.51 17.43
C PHE A 25 3.61 -0.46 16.71
N PRO A 26 2.81 0.59 16.96
CA PRO A 26 1.62 0.84 16.15
C PRO A 26 1.98 1.06 14.69
N GLY A 27 1.05 0.77 13.82
CA GLY A 27 1.18 0.97 12.39
C GLY A 27 -0.04 1.68 11.82
N VAL A 28 -0.05 1.83 10.53
CA VAL A 28 -1.13 2.47 9.80
C VAL A 28 -1.82 1.43 8.93
N LEU A 29 -3.14 1.33 9.03
CA LEU A 29 -3.94 0.49 8.15
C LEU A 29 -4.43 1.33 6.98
N VAL A 30 -3.99 1.01 5.78
CA VAL A 30 -4.42 1.66 4.55
C VAL A 30 -5.31 0.68 3.79
N GLN A 31 -6.53 1.13 3.43
CA GLN A 31 -7.43 0.28 2.68
C GLN A 31 -6.89 0.00 1.28
N GLY A 32 -7.28 -1.16 0.71
CA GLY A 32 -6.75 -1.62 -0.57
C GLY A 32 -7.01 -0.68 -1.74
N ASP A 33 -8.19 -0.05 -1.80
CA ASP A 33 -8.51 0.92 -2.85
C ASP A 33 -7.65 2.18 -2.75
N SER A 34 -7.41 2.66 -1.53
CA SER A 34 -6.52 3.81 -1.30
C SER A 34 -5.07 3.47 -1.65
N LEU A 35 -4.62 2.27 -1.31
CA LEU A 35 -3.28 1.81 -1.67
C LEU A 35 -3.11 1.71 -3.18
N TYR A 36 -4.13 1.19 -3.87
CA TYR A 36 -4.11 1.13 -5.33
C TYR A 36 -3.98 2.53 -5.95
N ALA A 37 -4.71 3.51 -5.42
CA ALA A 37 -4.61 4.90 -5.89
C ALA A 37 -3.19 5.45 -5.71
N LEU A 38 -2.55 5.17 -4.58
CA LEU A 38 -1.16 5.57 -4.34
C LEU A 38 -0.19 4.91 -5.32
N CYS A 39 -0.40 3.64 -5.62
CA CYS A 39 0.41 2.92 -6.60
C CYS A 39 0.28 3.54 -7.99
N ARG A 40 -0.94 3.90 -8.40
CA ARG A 40 -1.18 4.55 -9.68
C ARG A 40 -0.53 5.93 -9.73
N GLN A 41 -0.61 6.71 -8.67
CA GLN A 41 0.08 8.00 -8.57
C GLN A 41 1.58 7.84 -8.69
N ALA A 42 2.15 6.82 -8.05
CA ALA A 42 3.58 6.54 -8.13
C ALA A 42 3.99 6.17 -9.56
N ASP A 43 3.18 5.37 -10.27
CA ASP A 43 3.43 5.04 -11.67
C ASP A 43 3.44 6.30 -12.54
N GLU A 44 2.46 7.18 -12.36
CA GLU A 44 2.37 8.42 -13.10
C GLU A 44 3.56 9.34 -12.83
N ALA A 45 3.98 9.43 -11.55
CA ALA A 45 5.13 10.24 -11.18
C ALA A 45 6.42 9.70 -11.81
N CYS A 46 6.61 8.39 -11.82
CA CYS A 46 7.78 7.77 -12.47
C CYS A 46 7.79 8.02 -13.96
N GLU A 47 6.63 7.90 -14.60
CA GLU A 47 6.53 8.16 -16.04
C GLU A 47 6.83 9.61 -16.37
N ALA A 48 6.28 10.55 -15.60
CA ALA A 48 6.53 11.99 -15.80
C ALA A 48 7.99 12.37 -15.51
N ALA A 49 8.65 11.67 -14.60
CA ALA A 49 10.03 11.97 -14.20
C ALA A 49 11.07 11.36 -15.14
N ARG A 50 10.68 10.46 -16.03
CA ARG A 50 11.59 9.77 -16.93
C ARG A 50 12.31 10.77 -17.81
N GLY A 51 13.67 10.76 -17.79
CA GLY A 51 14.49 11.67 -18.57
C GLY A 51 14.56 13.11 -18.02
N VAL A 52 13.86 13.39 -16.90
CA VAL A 52 13.86 14.72 -16.27
C VAL A 52 14.75 14.73 -15.02
N LEU A 53 14.64 13.70 -14.18
CA LEU A 53 15.46 13.56 -12.98
C LEU A 53 16.83 12.97 -13.34
N ASP A 54 17.83 13.26 -12.51
CA ASP A 54 19.10 12.53 -12.62
C ASP A 54 18.89 11.06 -12.26
N GLU A 55 19.86 10.21 -12.60
CA GLU A 55 19.76 8.77 -12.46
C GLU A 55 19.50 8.34 -11.02
N ASP A 56 20.22 8.95 -10.05
CA ASP A 56 20.10 8.58 -8.65
C ASP A 56 18.70 8.94 -8.10
N ALA A 57 18.21 10.13 -8.43
CA ALA A 57 16.87 10.57 -7.99
C ALA A 57 15.78 9.70 -8.65
N TYR A 58 15.96 9.33 -9.91
CA TYR A 58 15.00 8.47 -10.59
C TYR A 58 14.98 7.07 -9.99
N ASP A 59 16.15 6.53 -9.63
CA ASP A 59 16.23 5.23 -8.96
C ASP A 59 15.53 5.23 -7.60
N GLU A 60 15.66 6.32 -6.83
CA GLU A 60 14.96 6.47 -5.55
C GLU A 60 13.45 6.51 -5.75
N LEU A 61 12.97 7.23 -6.76
CA LEU A 61 11.55 7.29 -7.07
C LEU A 61 11.00 5.92 -7.49
N ASN A 62 11.74 5.19 -8.32
CA ASN A 62 11.38 3.83 -8.71
C ASN A 62 11.35 2.88 -7.51
N ALA A 63 12.29 3.02 -6.57
CA ALA A 63 12.32 2.21 -5.37
C ALA A 63 11.07 2.43 -4.52
N LEU A 64 10.64 3.69 -4.38
CA LEU A 64 9.41 4.02 -3.67
C LEU A 64 8.19 3.40 -4.36
N ARG A 65 8.10 3.55 -5.68
CA ARG A 65 7.02 2.94 -6.46
C ARG A 65 6.98 1.43 -6.26
N ASN A 66 8.13 0.77 -6.34
CA ASN A 66 8.21 -0.68 -6.19
C ASN A 66 7.81 -1.13 -4.79
N ALA A 67 8.14 -0.36 -3.75
CA ALA A 67 7.74 -0.66 -2.38
C ALA A 67 6.21 -0.60 -2.24
N LEU A 68 5.56 0.40 -2.80
CA LEU A 68 4.10 0.52 -2.76
C LEU A 68 3.44 -0.64 -3.51
N TRP A 69 3.92 -0.98 -4.69
CA TRP A 69 3.40 -2.11 -5.47
C TRP A 69 3.63 -3.45 -4.78
N SER A 70 4.72 -3.59 -4.02
CA SER A 70 4.99 -4.80 -3.25
C SER A 70 3.88 -5.04 -2.21
N TYR A 71 3.45 -3.99 -1.49
CA TYR A 71 2.34 -4.09 -0.56
C TYR A 71 1.04 -4.48 -1.28
N LEU A 72 0.75 -3.82 -2.40
CA LEU A 72 -0.48 -4.10 -3.14
C LEU A 72 -0.48 -5.51 -3.73
N THR A 73 0.64 -5.98 -4.24
CA THR A 73 0.77 -7.33 -4.80
C THR A 73 0.48 -8.37 -3.72
N HIS A 74 1.05 -8.20 -2.52
CA HIS A 74 0.76 -9.10 -1.41
C HIS A 74 -0.72 -9.08 -1.04
N TYR A 75 -1.32 -7.90 -0.97
CA TYR A 75 -2.74 -7.72 -0.71
C TYR A 75 -3.59 -8.51 -1.72
N LYS A 76 -3.29 -8.37 -3.01
CA LYS A 76 -4.02 -9.07 -4.08
C LYS A 76 -3.90 -10.58 -3.95
N VAL A 77 -2.70 -11.08 -3.65
CA VAL A 77 -2.47 -12.52 -3.47
C VAL A 77 -3.30 -13.05 -2.31
N VAL A 78 -3.28 -12.36 -1.18
CA VAL A 78 -4.03 -12.78 0.02
C VAL A 78 -5.53 -12.78 -0.23
N LEU A 79 -6.06 -11.73 -0.86
CA LEU A 79 -7.48 -11.68 -1.19
C LEU A 79 -7.87 -12.81 -2.16
N GLY A 80 -7.02 -13.12 -3.13
CA GLY A 80 -7.25 -14.24 -4.04
C GLY A 80 -7.30 -15.58 -3.31
N GLU A 81 -6.44 -15.79 -2.33
CA GLU A 81 -6.43 -17.02 -1.52
C GLU A 81 -7.72 -17.17 -0.71
N HIS A 82 -8.33 -16.08 -0.29
CA HIS A 82 -9.58 -16.08 0.49
C HIS A 82 -10.83 -15.87 -0.36
N GLU A 83 -10.68 -15.81 -1.68
CA GLU A 83 -11.78 -15.59 -2.63
C GLU A 83 -12.54 -14.29 -2.36
N ILE A 84 -11.81 -13.25 -1.94
CA ILE A 84 -12.37 -11.92 -1.68
C ILE A 84 -12.14 -11.06 -2.93
N PRO A 85 -13.19 -10.45 -3.51
CA PRO A 85 -13.02 -9.58 -4.67
C PRO A 85 -12.19 -8.34 -4.33
N LEU A 86 -11.43 -7.84 -5.31
CA LEU A 86 -10.68 -6.60 -5.15
C LEU A 86 -11.63 -5.41 -5.12
N PRO A 87 -11.34 -4.37 -4.31
CA PRO A 87 -12.18 -3.17 -4.23
C PRO A 87 -11.92 -2.18 -5.38
N PHE A 88 -11.19 -2.58 -6.41
CA PHE A 88 -10.84 -1.74 -7.55
C PHE A 88 -10.74 -2.61 -8.80
N SER A 89 -10.87 -1.96 -9.96
CA SER A 89 -10.68 -2.62 -11.25
C SER A 89 -9.31 -2.28 -11.80
N GLU A 90 -8.57 -3.29 -12.21
CA GLU A 90 -7.31 -3.12 -12.93
C GLU A 90 -7.59 -3.15 -14.43
N CYS A 91 -7.12 -2.13 -15.13
CA CYS A 91 -7.24 -2.07 -16.58
C CYS A 91 -5.94 -2.45 -17.25
#